data_10c6df0f0c25abd54f210fecb6849d5b
#
_entry.id   10c6df0f0c25abd54f210fecb6849d5b
#
_cell.length_a   1.000
_cell.length_b   1.000
_cell.length_c   1.000
_cell.angle_alpha   90.00
_cell.angle_beta   90.00
_cell.angle_gamma   90.00
#
_symmetry.space_group_name_H-M   'P 1'
#
loop_
_entity.id
_entity.type
_entity.pdbx_description
1 polymer ?
#
loop_
_entity_poly.entity_id
_entity_poly.type
_entity_poly.pdbx_seq_one_letter_code
_entity_poly.pdbx_strand_id
1 'polypeptide(L)'
;MGQGYDQRKALGPIADEGYVALDVVGKLGRVTADITPGHLGEVLIEVRQGTERFLARSSDSALTIRKHAQVIVVGSLGGRTVEVEPTESLRLSR
;
A
#
# COMPACT_ATOMS: atom_id res chain seq x y z
N MET A 1 31.42 11.40 16.28
CA MET A 1 31.07 11.17 16.11
C MET A 1 30.36 10.55 15.88
N GLY A 2 30.27 10.18 15.86
CA GLY A 2 29.55 9.53 15.55
C GLY A 2 28.46 9.68 15.55
N GLN A 3 28.30 9.98 15.63
CA GLN A 3 27.41 10.22 15.69
C GLN A 3 26.56 10.25 14.85
N GLY A 4 26.46 10.74 14.36
CA GLY A 4 25.45 10.86 13.55
C GLY A 4 24.96 9.69 12.98
N TYR A 5 25.67 8.88 12.73
CA TYR A 5 25.24 7.84 12.17
C TYR A 5 24.52 6.94 12.88
N ASP A 6 24.61 6.94 14.02
CA ASP A 6 23.83 6.14 14.79
C ASP A 6 22.47 6.41 14.60
N GLN A 7 22.11 7.60 14.49
CA GLN A 7 20.81 7.87 14.33
C GLN A 7 20.32 7.37 13.09
N ARG A 8 21.09 7.29 12.13
CA ARG A 8 20.61 6.78 10.96
C ARG A 8 20.19 5.41 11.11
N LYS A 9 20.82 4.65 11.90
CA LYS A 9 20.38 3.36 12.12
C LYS A 9 19.13 3.33 12.79
N ALA A 10 18.93 4.11 13.70
CA ALA A 10 17.70 4.13 14.43
C ALA A 10 16.57 4.53 13.55
N LEU A 11 16.82 5.46 12.67
CA LEU A 11 15.79 5.90 11.84
C LEU A 11 15.58 5.01 10.67
N GLY A 12 16.58 4.24 10.34
CA GLY A 12 16.53 3.43 9.17
C GLY A 12 15.29 2.56 9.03
N PRO A 13 14.96 1.77 10.03
CA PRO A 13 13.81 0.92 9.89
C PRO A 13 12.53 1.67 9.67
N ILE A 14 12.36 2.75 10.36
CA ILE A 14 11.17 3.52 10.22
C ILE A 14 11.14 4.22 8.87
N ALA A 15 12.25 4.77 8.50
CA ALA A 15 12.34 5.43 7.24
C ALA A 15 12.13 4.44 6.11
N ASP A 16 12.64 3.24 6.26
CA ASP A 16 12.49 2.24 5.26
C ASP A 16 11.05 1.87 5.06
N GLU A 17 10.31 1.75 6.13
CA GLU A 17 8.94 1.43 6.00
C GLU A 17 8.18 2.50 5.27
N GLY A 18 8.41 3.74 5.61
CA GLY A 18 7.75 4.84 4.96
C GLY A 18 8.15 4.92 3.50
N TYR A 19 9.42 4.70 3.27
CA TYR A 19 9.92 4.78 1.93
C TYR A 19 9.32 3.68 1.06
N VAL A 20 9.21 2.48 1.59
CA VAL A 20 8.64 1.39 0.84
C VAL A 20 7.19 1.69 0.48
N ALA A 21 6.45 2.24 1.42
CA ALA A 21 5.06 2.55 1.15
C ALA A 21 4.94 3.62 0.07
N LEU A 22 5.80 4.60 0.08
CA LEU A 22 5.77 5.61 -0.96
C LEU A 22 6.17 5.03 -2.29
N ASP A 23 7.11 4.10 -2.27
CA ASP A 23 7.61 3.52 -3.48
C ASP A 23 6.58 2.66 -4.19
N VAL A 24 5.53 2.24 -3.52
CA VAL A 24 4.52 1.41 -4.16
C VAL A 24 3.38 2.21 -4.77
N VAL A 25 3.36 3.52 -4.60
CA VAL A 25 2.30 4.31 -5.23
C VAL A 25 2.42 4.15 -6.74
N GLY A 26 1.32 3.84 -7.39
CA GLY A 26 1.30 3.59 -8.81
C GLY A 26 1.47 2.14 -9.20
N LYS A 27 1.79 1.27 -8.24
CA LYS A 27 1.97 -0.13 -8.55
C LYS A 27 0.67 -0.89 -8.44
N LEU A 28 0.62 -2.00 -9.12
CA LEU A 28 -0.55 -2.86 -9.09
C LEU A 28 -0.44 -3.86 -7.97
N GLY A 29 -1.58 -4.26 -7.45
CA GLY A 29 -1.61 -5.26 -6.41
C GLY A 29 -2.86 -6.10 -6.52
N ARG A 30 -2.95 -7.08 -5.65
CA ARG A 30 -4.12 -7.96 -5.63
C ARG A 30 -4.62 -8.06 -4.21
N VAL A 31 -5.92 -7.93 -4.04
CA VAL A 31 -6.53 -7.97 -2.71
C VAL A 31 -6.51 -9.39 -2.19
N THR A 32 -6.02 -9.58 -0.99
CA THR A 32 -5.97 -10.88 -0.35
C THR A 32 -6.93 -10.95 0.85
N ALA A 33 -7.45 -9.82 1.29
CA ALA A 33 -8.50 -9.80 2.30
C ALA A 33 -9.42 -8.63 1.94
N ASP A 34 -10.71 -8.86 1.95
CA ASP A 34 -11.69 -7.87 1.50
C ASP A 34 -11.48 -6.52 2.16
N ILE A 35 -11.61 -5.48 1.38
CA ILE A 35 -11.55 -4.11 1.87
C ILE A 35 -12.98 -3.62 1.93
N THR A 36 -13.44 -3.28 3.12
CA THR A 36 -14.82 -2.85 3.30
C THR A 36 -14.86 -1.51 3.99
N PRO A 37 -15.99 -0.80 3.92
CA PRO A 37 -16.08 0.49 4.59
C PRO A 37 -15.81 0.33 6.08
N GLY A 38 -14.88 1.13 6.57
CA GLY A 38 -14.57 1.10 7.99
C GLY A 38 -13.60 0.01 8.43
N HIS A 39 -13.17 -0.86 7.52
CA HIS A 39 -12.24 -1.92 7.87
C HIS A 39 -11.15 -2.03 6.83
N LEU A 40 -9.93 -2.12 7.29
CA LEU A 40 -8.82 -2.29 6.37
C LEU A 40 -8.81 -3.72 5.84
N GLY A 41 -8.46 -3.86 4.60
CA GLY A 41 -8.21 -5.16 4.02
C GLY A 41 -6.72 -5.34 3.83
N GLU A 42 -6.36 -6.22 2.92
CA GLU A 42 -4.96 -6.55 2.71
C GLU A 42 -4.71 -6.71 1.23
N VAL A 43 -3.56 -6.25 0.79
CA VAL A 43 -3.16 -6.40 -0.62
C VAL A 43 -1.74 -6.90 -0.69
N LEU A 44 -1.46 -7.66 -1.74
CA LEU A 44 -0.10 -8.03 -2.07
C LEU A 44 0.31 -7.18 -3.25
N ILE A 45 1.46 -6.53 -3.13
CA ILE A 45 1.96 -5.63 -4.14
C ILE A 45 3.30 -6.13 -4.60
N GLU A 46 3.48 -6.18 -5.90
CA GLU A 46 4.75 -6.61 -6.44
C GLU A 46 5.75 -5.52 -6.30
N VAL A 47 6.84 -5.78 -5.68
CA VAL A 47 7.89 -4.81 -5.48
C VAL A 47 9.17 -5.40 -6.05
N ARG A 48 10.24 -4.63 -5.97
CA ARG A 48 11.46 -4.97 -6.63
C ARG A 48 11.97 -6.38 -6.35
N GLN A 49 11.81 -6.86 -5.15
CA GLN A 49 12.38 -8.12 -4.77
C GLN A 49 11.35 -9.18 -4.49
N GLY A 50 10.16 -9.04 -5.01
CA GLY A 50 9.14 -10.04 -4.77
C GLY A 50 7.83 -9.38 -4.47
N THR A 51 7.04 -9.94 -3.57
CA THR A 51 5.77 -9.33 -3.20
C THR A 51 5.79 -8.96 -1.74
N GLU A 52 5.05 -7.93 -1.41
CA GLU A 52 4.93 -7.52 -0.02
C GLU A 52 3.48 -7.29 0.31
N ARG A 53 3.14 -7.52 1.56
CA ARG A 53 1.79 -7.41 2.03
C ARG A 53 1.59 -6.07 2.73
N PHE A 54 0.50 -5.40 2.38
CA PHE A 54 0.19 -4.11 2.98
C PHE A 54 -1.26 -4.12 3.42
N LEU A 55 -1.56 -3.35 4.44
CA LEU A 55 -2.95 -3.08 4.77
C LEU A 55 -3.46 -2.05 3.77
N ALA A 56 -4.73 -2.11 3.46
CA ALA A 56 -5.26 -1.26 2.42
C ALA A 56 -6.67 -0.79 2.70
N ARG A 57 -6.94 0.41 2.26
CA ARG A 57 -8.32 0.89 2.27
C ARG A 57 -8.63 1.44 0.90
N SER A 58 -9.90 1.50 0.55
CA SER A 58 -10.32 2.03 -0.72
C SER A 58 -10.26 3.55 -0.70
N SER A 59 -9.87 4.15 -1.81
CA SER A 59 -9.91 5.59 -1.95
C SER A 59 -11.36 6.08 -1.88
N ASP A 60 -12.31 5.23 -2.23
CA ASP A 60 -13.71 5.53 -2.09
C ASP A 60 -14.18 4.78 -0.84
N SER A 61 -14.41 5.49 0.24
CA SER A 61 -14.69 4.87 1.53
C SER A 61 -16.00 4.09 1.55
N ALA A 62 -16.85 4.26 0.58
CA ALA A 62 -18.10 3.52 0.51
C ALA A 62 -17.99 2.25 -0.30
N LEU A 63 -16.86 2.02 -0.91
CA LEU A 63 -16.69 0.90 -1.82
C LEU A 63 -16.12 -0.32 -1.12
N THR A 64 -16.62 -1.48 -1.48
CA THR A 64 -16.05 -2.75 -1.03
C THR A 64 -15.23 -3.33 -2.18
N ILE A 65 -14.00 -3.73 -1.88
CA ILE A 65 -13.16 -4.37 -2.87
C ILE A 65 -12.91 -5.77 -2.39
N ARG A 66 -13.31 -6.74 -3.18
CA ARG A 66 -13.26 -8.12 -2.76
C ARG A 66 -11.94 -8.77 -2.99
N LYS A 67 -11.69 -9.80 -2.20
CA LYS A 67 -10.53 -10.63 -2.36
C LYS A 67 -10.37 -11.04 -3.81
N HIS A 68 -9.16 -11.07 -4.29
CA HIS A 68 -8.74 -11.42 -5.64
C HIS A 68 -8.86 -10.28 -6.66
N ALA A 69 -9.43 -9.15 -6.29
CA ALA A 69 -9.52 -8.03 -7.22
C ALA A 69 -8.15 -7.42 -7.44
N GLN A 70 -7.94 -6.91 -8.63
CA GLN A 70 -6.71 -6.19 -8.92
C GLN A 70 -6.92 -4.72 -8.60
N VAL A 71 -5.95 -4.12 -8.00
CA VAL A 71 -6.03 -2.71 -7.59
C VAL A 71 -4.76 -1.99 -7.97
N ILE A 72 -4.84 -0.66 -7.96
CA ILE A 72 -3.66 0.17 -8.12
C ILE A 72 -3.53 1.00 -6.86
N VAL A 73 -2.31 1.17 -6.39
CA VAL A 73 -2.05 1.96 -5.20
C VAL A 73 -2.05 3.43 -5.58
N VAL A 74 -2.91 4.20 -4.96
CA VAL A 74 -3.04 5.61 -5.27
C VAL A 74 -2.46 6.50 -4.18
N GLY A 75 -2.15 5.96 -3.02
CA GLY A 75 -1.56 6.77 -1.98
C GLY A 75 -0.98 5.93 -0.88
N SER A 76 -0.16 6.57 -0.07
CA SER A 76 0.41 5.95 1.09
C SER A 76 -0.14 6.64 2.32
N LEU A 77 -0.59 5.83 3.28
CA LEU A 77 -1.16 6.38 4.50
C LEU A 77 -0.19 6.25 5.68
N GLY A 78 1.03 5.85 5.38
CA GLY A 78 2.04 5.72 6.41
C GLY A 78 2.19 4.28 6.85
N GLY A 79 3.35 3.94 7.35
CA GLY A 79 3.62 2.59 7.75
C GLY A 79 3.40 1.65 6.59
N ARG A 80 2.69 0.59 6.83
CA ARG A 80 2.43 -0.38 5.79
C ARG A 80 0.96 -0.35 5.39
N THR A 81 0.39 0.83 5.32
CA THR A 81 -0.99 1.01 4.94
C THR A 81 -1.06 1.85 3.68
N VAL A 82 -1.81 1.42 2.70
CA VAL A 82 -1.93 2.13 1.43
C VAL A 82 -3.39 2.35 1.08
N GLU A 83 -3.60 3.28 0.16
CA GLU A 83 -4.93 3.56 -0.35
C GLU A 83 -4.96 3.07 -1.77
N VAL A 84 -5.98 2.35 -2.15
CA VAL A 84 -6.05 1.70 -3.45
C VAL A 84 -7.36 1.95 -4.17
N GLU A 85 -7.35 1.72 -5.47
CA GLU A 85 -8.56 1.76 -6.28
C GLU A 85 -8.60 0.51 -7.14
N PRO A 86 -9.77 -0.03 -7.42
CA PRO A 86 -9.85 -1.17 -8.32
C PRO A 86 -9.44 -0.74 -9.73
N THR A 87 -8.67 -1.56 -10.40
CA THR A 87 -8.27 -1.23 -11.76
C THR A 87 -9.47 -1.25 -12.69
N GLU A 88 -10.50 -1.99 -12.31
CA GLU A 88 -11.70 -2.02 -13.09
C GLU A 88 -12.36 -0.67 -13.17
N SER A 89 -12.30 0.11 -12.09
CA SER A 89 -12.82 1.46 -12.09
C SER A 89 -12.10 2.33 -13.11
N LEU A 90 -10.81 2.14 -13.25
CA LEU A 90 -10.07 2.93 -14.20
C LEU A 90 -10.50 2.61 -15.62
N ARG A 91 -10.77 1.38 -15.88
CA ARG A 91 -11.22 1.02 -17.20
C ARG A 91 -12.59 1.57 -17.51
N LEU A 92 -13.44 1.57 -16.52
CA LEU A 92 -14.78 2.06 -16.72
C LEU A 92 -14.82 3.56 -16.92
N SER A 93 -13.85 4.26 -16.44
CA SER A 93 -13.90 5.70 -16.55
C SER A 93 -13.42 6.20 -17.89
N ARG A 94 -13.08 5.35 -18.80
CA ARG A 94 -12.75 5.79 -20.11
C ARG A 94 -13.90 5.83 -21.00
#